data_e967be313a7b5ea06ba26235dba7ff6f
#
_entry.id   e967be313a7b5ea06ba26235dba7ff6f
#
_cell.length_a   1.000
_cell.length_b   1.000
_cell.length_c   1.000
_cell.angle_alpha   90.00
_cell.angle_beta   90.00
_cell.angle_gamma   90.00
#
_symmetry.space_group_name_H-M   'P 1'
#
loop_
_entity.id
_entity.type
_entity.pdbx_description
1 polymer ?
#
loop_
_entity_poly.entity_id
_entity_poly.type
_entity_poly.pdbx_seq_one_letter_code
_entity_poly.pdbx_strand_id
1 'polypeptide(L)'
;DRIERSKMYRLIPIIAFLVAVCLPRMSHAETLKVCYDQWPPMTMFPSEEAPARGVIIDMLDEIYSSKGYDLEYFEVPLARGLKMVANGLCDMLPEFPASETPREGFVYASEETFAYTTAFVVRRGDPWRYNGIESMKGKRVATGPGWDYSSISVGYQNYLDNPKNAEFVEVVAGYDDVVDRIFNMIKENRVDIYADNDLVLQFVMKRLAMNDTLQIIRPGLEKKLVEKPIFSTKIPPKKRQKLIRTWDQGRMLMTREKETGLLKKYGVIFEE
;
A
#
# COMPACT_ATOMS: atom_id res chain seq x y z
N ASP A 1 43.62 -9.74 64.00
CA ASP A 1 43.40 -10.60 62.79
C ASP A 1 41.97 -11.12 62.57
N ARG A 2 41.05 -10.91 63.51
CA ARG A 2 39.64 -11.30 63.34
C ARG A 2 38.70 -10.18 62.92
N ILE A 3 39.15 -8.96 62.94
CA ILE A 3 38.33 -7.77 62.68
C ILE A 3 38.36 -7.37 61.19
N GLU A 4 39.40 -7.67 60.44
CA GLU A 4 39.48 -7.35 59.01
C GLU A 4 38.65 -8.29 58.09
N ARG A 5 38.43 -9.56 58.47
CA ARG A 5 37.63 -10.49 57.66
C ARG A 5 36.12 -10.20 57.65
N SER A 6 35.58 -9.48 58.64
CA SER A 6 34.14 -9.19 58.71
C SER A 6 33.72 -7.99 57.83
N LYS A 7 34.65 -7.13 57.46
CA LYS A 7 34.37 -5.96 56.57
C LYS A 7 34.33 -6.32 55.08
N MET A 8 35.02 -7.39 54.68
CA MET A 8 35.11 -7.76 53.27
C MET A 8 33.85 -8.47 52.75
N TYR A 9 33.11 -9.18 53.60
CA TYR A 9 31.88 -9.87 53.22
C TYR A 9 30.62 -8.98 53.15
N ARG A 10 30.66 -7.74 53.69
CA ARG A 10 29.51 -6.81 53.64
C ARG A 10 29.47 -5.94 52.36
N LEU A 11 30.56 -5.87 51.60
CA LEU A 11 30.65 -5.09 50.35
C LEU A 11 30.22 -5.89 49.11
N ILE A 12 30.31 -7.26 49.17
CA ILE A 12 29.99 -8.10 48.05
C ILE A 12 28.50 -8.06 47.65
N PRO A 13 27.50 -8.04 48.55
CA PRO A 13 26.08 -7.99 48.16
C PRO A 13 25.66 -6.62 47.59
N ILE A 14 26.35 -5.54 47.94
CA ILE A 14 26.04 -4.18 47.44
C ILE A 14 26.51 -4.02 45.97
N ILE A 15 27.67 -4.57 45.64
CA ILE A 15 28.19 -4.57 44.29
C ILE A 15 27.37 -5.47 43.36
N ALA A 16 26.93 -6.64 43.86
CA ALA A 16 26.05 -7.55 43.13
C ALA A 16 24.67 -6.96 42.86
N PHE A 17 24.13 -6.12 43.77
CA PHE A 17 22.86 -5.44 43.59
C PHE A 17 22.96 -4.26 42.60
N LEU A 18 24.08 -3.53 42.57
CA LEU A 18 24.33 -2.44 41.62
C LEU A 18 24.54 -2.94 40.18
N VAL A 19 25.12 -4.12 39.98
CA VAL A 19 25.33 -4.70 38.64
C VAL A 19 24.01 -5.23 38.07
N ALA A 20 23.06 -5.71 38.89
CA ALA A 20 21.77 -6.19 38.43
C ALA A 20 20.84 -5.06 37.90
N VAL A 21 21.06 -3.80 38.30
CA VAL A 21 20.24 -2.64 37.85
C VAL A 21 20.69 -2.09 36.50
N CYS A 22 21.91 -2.42 36.04
CA CYS A 22 22.50 -1.94 34.80
C CYS A 22 22.40 -2.90 33.62
N LEU A 23 21.64 -4.00 33.72
CA LEU A 23 21.36 -4.81 32.56
C LEU A 23 20.46 -4.00 31.60
N PRO A 24 20.91 -3.69 30.38
CA PRO A 24 20.06 -3.04 29.40
C PRO A 24 18.83 -3.94 29.22
N ARG A 25 17.64 -3.39 29.52
CA ARG A 25 16.41 -4.06 29.08
C ARG A 25 16.53 -4.22 27.58
N MET A 26 16.75 -5.43 27.11
CA MET A 26 16.58 -5.77 25.69
C MET A 26 15.13 -5.44 25.35
N SER A 27 14.89 -4.23 24.89
CA SER A 27 13.60 -3.88 24.31
C SER A 27 13.47 -4.76 23.08
N HIS A 28 12.69 -5.82 23.16
CA HIS A 28 12.28 -6.52 21.95
C HIS A 28 11.59 -5.51 21.05
N ALA A 29 12.07 -5.38 19.83
CA ALA A 29 11.39 -4.60 18.82
C ALA A 29 9.95 -5.10 18.70
N GLU A 30 9.00 -4.17 18.71
CA GLU A 30 7.58 -4.54 18.53
C GLU A 30 7.36 -4.89 17.07
N THR A 31 6.86 -6.09 16.78
CA THR A 31 6.60 -6.52 15.41
C THR A 31 5.34 -5.83 14.86
N LEU A 32 5.48 -5.27 13.66
CA LEU A 32 4.39 -4.74 12.83
C LEU A 32 4.17 -5.68 11.64
N LYS A 33 3.01 -6.32 11.60
CA LYS A 33 2.61 -7.21 10.51
C LYS A 33 1.90 -6.45 9.42
N VAL A 34 2.51 -6.41 8.23
CA VAL A 34 2.03 -5.66 7.07
C VAL A 34 1.61 -6.61 5.97
N CYS A 35 0.33 -6.61 5.60
CA CYS A 35 -0.13 -7.23 4.37
C CYS A 35 -0.04 -6.20 3.24
N TYR A 36 0.40 -6.61 2.04
CA TYR A 36 0.39 -5.75 0.85
C TYR A 36 0.26 -6.60 -0.42
N ASP A 37 -0.21 -6.00 -1.49
CA ASP A 37 -0.38 -6.64 -2.79
C ASP A 37 0.61 -6.14 -3.83
N GLN A 38 0.56 -6.73 -5.01
CA GLN A 38 1.41 -6.38 -6.13
C GLN A 38 0.79 -5.24 -6.95
N TRP A 39 1.29 -4.02 -6.75
CA TRP A 39 0.84 -2.80 -7.44
C TRP A 39 2.04 -1.92 -7.82
N PRO A 40 2.88 -2.39 -8.78
CA PRO A 40 4.14 -1.73 -9.10
C PRO A 40 3.93 -0.35 -9.75
N PRO A 41 4.74 0.65 -9.41
CA PRO A 41 5.91 0.60 -8.54
C PRO A 41 5.61 0.96 -7.08
N MET A 42 4.33 1.08 -6.70
CA MET A 42 3.91 1.51 -5.37
C MET A 42 4.21 0.43 -4.32
N THR A 43 3.73 -0.78 -4.55
CA THR A 43 4.06 -2.00 -3.80
C THR A 43 4.49 -3.10 -4.76
N MET A 44 5.53 -3.87 -4.40
CA MET A 44 6.12 -4.88 -5.27
C MET A 44 6.52 -6.11 -4.46
N PHE A 45 6.19 -7.31 -4.96
CA PHE A 45 6.73 -8.53 -4.40
C PHE A 45 8.19 -8.69 -4.81
N PRO A 46 9.11 -8.85 -3.85
CA PRO A 46 10.51 -8.99 -4.18
C PRO A 46 10.79 -10.34 -4.85
N SER A 47 11.78 -10.35 -5.75
CA SER A 47 12.35 -11.56 -6.30
C SER A 47 13.87 -11.56 -6.11
N GLU A 48 14.53 -12.66 -6.42
CA GLU A 48 16.02 -12.71 -6.40
C GLU A 48 16.64 -11.67 -7.34
N GLU A 49 15.98 -11.41 -8.48
CA GLU A 49 16.45 -10.46 -9.50
C GLU A 49 16.07 -9.01 -9.18
N ALA A 50 14.96 -8.81 -8.46
CA ALA A 50 14.40 -7.50 -8.09
C ALA A 50 13.99 -7.49 -6.61
N PRO A 51 14.93 -7.27 -5.66
CA PRO A 51 14.66 -7.35 -4.23
C PRO A 51 13.89 -6.15 -3.67
N ALA A 52 13.66 -5.12 -4.48
CA ALA A 52 12.95 -3.91 -4.07
C ALA A 52 11.45 -4.17 -3.89
N ARG A 53 10.86 -3.58 -2.83
CA ARG A 53 9.45 -3.79 -2.46
C ARG A 53 8.50 -2.66 -2.85
N GLY A 54 8.98 -1.63 -3.51
CA GLY A 54 8.15 -0.51 -3.96
C GLY A 54 8.22 0.73 -3.06
N VAL A 55 7.71 1.83 -3.60
CA VAL A 55 7.78 3.16 -2.97
C VAL A 55 7.15 3.18 -1.58
N ILE A 56 5.98 2.57 -1.44
CA ILE A 56 5.20 2.59 -0.19
C ILE A 56 5.89 1.73 0.88
N ILE A 57 6.48 0.60 0.51
CA ILE A 57 7.18 -0.25 1.47
C ILE A 57 8.46 0.43 1.97
N ASP A 58 9.23 1.07 1.08
CA ASP A 58 10.38 1.88 1.51
C ASP A 58 9.98 3.01 2.46
N MET A 59 8.81 3.62 2.24
CA MET A 59 8.26 4.65 3.13
C MET A 59 7.90 4.07 4.51
N LEU A 60 7.30 2.88 4.56
CA LEU A 60 7.02 2.17 5.82
C LEU A 60 8.30 1.85 6.58
N ASP A 61 9.30 1.31 5.88
CA ASP A 61 10.60 1.00 6.48
C ASP A 61 11.24 2.25 7.10
N GLU A 62 11.24 3.39 6.40
CA GLU A 62 11.76 4.63 6.94
C GLU A 62 11.00 5.08 8.20
N ILE A 63 9.67 5.03 8.17
CA ILE A 63 8.83 5.53 9.27
C ILE A 63 8.92 4.62 10.50
N TYR A 64 8.71 3.31 10.32
CA TYR A 64 8.55 2.40 11.45
C TYR A 64 9.88 1.86 11.98
N SER A 65 10.84 1.50 11.11
CA SER A 65 12.13 1.00 11.58
C SER A 65 12.90 2.06 12.36
N SER A 66 12.79 3.34 11.98
CA SER A 66 13.37 4.46 12.74
C SER A 66 12.81 4.60 14.16
N LYS A 67 11.66 4.01 14.45
CA LYS A 67 10.98 3.99 15.75
C LYS A 67 11.12 2.65 16.49
N GLY A 68 11.98 1.75 15.98
CA GLY A 68 12.32 0.48 16.62
C GLY A 68 11.27 -0.60 16.43
N TYR A 69 10.47 -0.52 15.37
CA TYR A 69 9.61 -1.62 14.95
C TYR A 69 10.38 -2.59 14.06
N ASP A 70 10.04 -3.87 14.16
CA ASP A 70 10.44 -4.92 13.24
C ASP A 70 9.26 -5.22 12.31
N LEU A 71 9.45 -5.06 10.98
CA LEU A 71 8.38 -5.19 10.01
C LEU A 71 8.37 -6.59 9.42
N GLU A 72 7.25 -7.29 9.58
CA GLU A 72 6.98 -8.60 8.99
C GLU A 72 6.00 -8.43 7.83
N TYR A 73 6.45 -8.73 6.60
CA TYR A 73 5.72 -8.50 5.37
C TYR A 73 5.02 -9.77 4.86
N PHE A 74 3.74 -9.63 4.50
CA PHE A 74 2.91 -10.68 3.92
C PHE A 74 2.47 -10.27 2.52
N GLU A 75 3.02 -10.91 1.52
CA GLU A 75 2.74 -10.73 0.10
C GLU A 75 1.48 -11.50 -0.26
N VAL A 76 0.38 -10.81 -0.52
CA VAL A 76 -0.92 -11.42 -0.76
C VAL A 76 -1.76 -10.58 -1.71
N PRO A 77 -2.66 -11.18 -2.52
CA PRO A 77 -3.63 -10.39 -3.27
C PRO A 77 -4.47 -9.49 -2.37
N LEU A 78 -4.84 -8.28 -2.84
CA LEU A 78 -5.55 -7.26 -2.05
C LEU A 78 -6.76 -7.82 -1.29
N ALA A 79 -7.65 -8.55 -1.98
CA ALA A 79 -8.85 -9.11 -1.35
C ALA A 79 -8.51 -10.07 -0.18
N ARG A 80 -7.39 -10.78 -0.25
CA ARG A 80 -6.88 -11.62 0.84
C ARG A 80 -6.29 -10.76 1.96
N GLY A 81 -5.49 -9.76 1.61
CA GLY A 81 -4.91 -8.79 2.55
C GLY A 81 -5.97 -8.11 3.39
N LEU A 82 -7.04 -7.62 2.76
CA LEU A 82 -8.20 -7.02 3.44
C LEU A 82 -8.82 -7.98 4.47
N LYS A 83 -9.03 -9.26 4.11
CA LYS A 83 -9.55 -10.27 5.04
C LYS A 83 -8.57 -10.54 6.17
N MET A 84 -7.27 -10.59 5.91
CA MET A 84 -6.24 -10.81 6.94
C MET A 84 -6.19 -9.65 7.93
N VAL A 85 -6.28 -8.39 7.48
CA VAL A 85 -6.35 -7.22 8.36
C VAL A 85 -7.66 -7.21 9.16
N ALA A 86 -8.81 -7.45 8.51
CA ALA A 86 -10.11 -7.51 9.21
C ALA A 86 -10.14 -8.56 10.33
N ASN A 87 -9.39 -9.65 10.19
CA ASN A 87 -9.29 -10.72 11.17
C ASN A 87 -8.10 -10.59 12.14
N GLY A 88 -7.25 -9.56 12.02
CA GLY A 88 -6.10 -9.31 12.88
C GLY A 88 -4.90 -10.23 12.64
N LEU A 89 -4.85 -10.90 11.49
CA LEU A 89 -3.68 -11.68 11.04
C LEU A 89 -2.54 -10.77 10.56
N CYS A 90 -2.89 -9.62 9.94
CA CYS A 90 -2.00 -8.49 9.75
C CYS A 90 -2.48 -7.33 10.62
N ASP A 91 -1.53 -6.50 11.07
CA ASP A 91 -1.82 -5.29 11.83
C ASP A 91 -2.37 -4.18 10.91
N MET A 92 -1.86 -4.12 9.67
CA MET A 92 -2.21 -3.08 8.69
C MET A 92 -2.08 -3.55 7.23
N LEU A 93 -2.70 -2.75 6.36
CA LEU A 93 -2.45 -2.69 4.91
C LEU A 93 -2.08 -1.24 4.60
N PRO A 94 -1.00 -0.97 3.84
CA PRO A 94 -0.39 0.37 3.79
C PRO A 94 -1.10 1.38 2.89
N GLU A 95 -1.94 0.90 1.99
CA GLU A 95 -2.74 1.73 1.08
C GLU A 95 -4.12 1.12 0.86
N PHE A 96 -5.13 1.94 0.95
CA PHE A 96 -6.50 1.61 0.57
C PHE A 96 -7.27 2.90 0.31
N PRO A 97 -8.17 2.95 -0.69
CA PRO A 97 -8.92 4.15 -1.01
C PRO A 97 -9.61 4.74 0.21
N ALA A 98 -9.31 6.01 0.49
CA ALA A 98 -9.88 6.71 1.63
C ALA A 98 -11.40 6.84 1.47
N SER A 99 -12.12 6.51 2.52
CA SER A 99 -13.58 6.59 2.56
C SER A 99 -14.04 7.37 3.79
N GLU A 100 -15.01 8.24 3.62
CA GLU A 100 -15.69 8.92 4.73
C GLU A 100 -16.62 7.95 5.49
N THR A 101 -17.05 6.88 4.83
CA THR A 101 -17.88 5.84 5.44
C THR A 101 -16.99 4.85 6.20
N PRO A 102 -17.22 4.66 7.50
CA PRO A 102 -16.51 3.65 8.27
C PRO A 102 -16.69 2.26 7.65
N ARG A 103 -15.60 1.50 7.54
CA ARG A 103 -15.64 0.10 7.08
C ARG A 103 -15.45 -0.83 8.26
N GLU A 104 -16.25 -1.88 8.30
CA GLU A 104 -16.13 -2.89 9.35
C GLU A 104 -14.75 -3.58 9.30
N GLY A 105 -14.13 -3.72 10.45
CA GLY A 105 -12.81 -4.36 10.59
C GLY A 105 -11.61 -3.44 10.45
N PHE A 106 -11.79 -2.18 10.02
CA PHE A 106 -10.69 -1.26 9.72
C PHE A 106 -10.81 0.09 10.42
N VAL A 107 -9.65 0.70 10.69
CA VAL A 107 -9.51 2.11 11.07
C VAL A 107 -8.46 2.73 10.15
N TYR A 108 -8.78 3.84 9.52
CA TYR A 108 -7.84 4.61 8.70
C TYR A 108 -6.88 5.44 9.56
N ALA A 109 -5.65 5.63 9.07
CA ALA A 109 -4.78 6.69 9.57
C ALA A 109 -5.34 8.07 9.21
N SER A 110 -4.84 9.11 9.88
CA SER A 110 -5.19 10.50 9.53
C SER A 110 -4.46 10.95 8.26
N GLU A 111 -3.15 10.68 8.22
CA GLU A 111 -2.31 11.04 7.09
C GLU A 111 -2.43 10.04 5.95
N GLU A 112 -2.38 10.56 4.73
CA GLU A 112 -2.41 9.77 3.50
C GLU A 112 -1.11 8.99 3.27
N THR A 113 -1.22 7.84 2.62
CA THR A 113 -0.07 7.15 2.04
C THR A 113 0.35 7.87 0.78
N PHE A 114 -0.59 8.07 -0.12
CA PHE A 114 -0.37 8.72 -1.40
C PHE A 114 -1.64 9.40 -1.91
N ALA A 115 -1.47 10.47 -2.71
CA ALA A 115 -2.56 11.08 -3.47
C ALA A 115 -2.17 11.15 -4.94
N TYR A 116 -3.01 10.61 -5.81
CA TYR A 116 -2.71 10.48 -7.23
C TYR A 116 -3.90 10.84 -8.11
N THR A 117 -3.63 11.03 -9.41
CA THR A 117 -4.66 11.23 -10.43
C THR A 117 -4.99 9.89 -11.07
N THR A 118 -6.26 9.57 -11.19
CA THR A 118 -6.71 8.42 -11.98
C THR A 118 -6.59 8.70 -13.46
N ALA A 119 -6.09 7.71 -14.17
CA ALA A 119 -6.09 7.68 -15.62
C ALA A 119 -6.66 6.35 -16.13
N PHE A 120 -6.86 6.26 -17.42
CA PHE A 120 -7.36 5.08 -18.09
C PHE A 120 -6.37 4.64 -19.15
N VAL A 121 -6.18 3.33 -19.29
CA VAL A 121 -5.46 2.77 -20.43
C VAL A 121 -6.42 2.14 -21.41
N VAL A 122 -6.19 2.43 -22.69
CA VAL A 122 -6.95 1.91 -23.84
C VAL A 122 -5.99 1.59 -24.98
N ARG A 123 -6.47 0.91 -26.01
CA ARG A 123 -5.66 0.70 -27.24
C ARG A 123 -5.29 2.04 -27.89
N ARG A 124 -4.10 2.11 -28.44
CA ARG A 124 -3.65 3.29 -29.18
C ARG A 124 -4.58 3.55 -30.37
N GLY A 125 -4.98 4.83 -30.53
CA GLY A 125 -5.91 5.26 -31.56
C GLY A 125 -7.39 5.06 -31.22
N ASP A 126 -7.74 4.45 -30.08
CA ASP A 126 -9.13 4.42 -29.62
C ASP A 126 -9.57 5.85 -29.28
N PRO A 127 -10.67 6.37 -29.90
CA PRO A 127 -11.17 7.72 -29.63
C PRO A 127 -11.89 7.85 -28.29
N TRP A 128 -12.06 6.75 -27.57
CA TRP A 128 -12.79 6.75 -26.30
C TRP A 128 -12.22 7.77 -25.30
N ARG A 129 -13.12 8.42 -24.59
CA ARG A 129 -12.81 9.33 -23.47
C ARG A 129 -13.79 9.08 -22.34
N TYR A 130 -13.31 9.12 -21.12
CA TYR A 130 -14.18 9.05 -19.95
C TYR A 130 -14.94 10.37 -19.80
N ASN A 131 -16.26 10.30 -19.89
CA ASN A 131 -17.17 11.42 -19.66
C ASN A 131 -18.37 10.93 -18.84
N GLY A 132 -18.07 10.43 -17.62
CA GLY A 132 -19.07 9.82 -16.75
C GLY A 132 -19.45 8.40 -17.18
N ILE A 133 -20.39 7.81 -16.42
CA ILE A 133 -20.75 6.40 -16.54
C ILE A 133 -21.34 6.01 -17.91
N GLU A 134 -22.01 6.93 -18.57
CA GLU A 134 -22.60 6.69 -19.89
C GLU A 134 -21.53 6.36 -20.95
N SER A 135 -20.30 6.86 -20.78
CA SER A 135 -19.18 6.56 -21.67
C SER A 135 -18.68 5.10 -21.57
N MET A 136 -19.10 4.38 -20.53
CA MET A 136 -18.76 2.97 -20.32
C MET A 136 -19.67 2.00 -21.09
N LYS A 137 -20.78 2.50 -21.62
CA LYS A 137 -21.78 1.65 -22.30
C LYS A 137 -21.19 0.90 -23.49
N GLY A 138 -21.32 -0.42 -23.45
CA GLY A 138 -20.79 -1.32 -24.49
C GLY A 138 -19.26 -1.49 -24.46
N LYS A 139 -18.58 -1.00 -23.44
CA LYS A 139 -17.15 -1.20 -23.24
C LYS A 139 -16.88 -2.32 -22.23
N ARG A 140 -15.91 -3.16 -22.54
CA ARG A 140 -15.42 -4.18 -21.61
C ARG A 140 -14.35 -3.57 -20.72
N VAL A 141 -14.57 -3.65 -19.41
CA VAL A 141 -13.73 -3.02 -18.38
C VAL A 141 -13.07 -4.10 -17.56
N ALA A 142 -11.75 -3.98 -17.31
CA ALA A 142 -11.06 -4.85 -16.38
C ALA A 142 -11.02 -4.23 -14.97
N THR A 143 -11.07 -5.09 -13.97
CA THR A 143 -10.86 -4.77 -12.55
C THR A 143 -10.24 -5.96 -11.84
N GLY A 144 -9.77 -5.77 -10.59
CA GLY A 144 -9.31 -6.84 -9.71
C GLY A 144 -10.25 -7.09 -8.54
N PRO A 145 -10.19 -8.30 -7.92
CA PRO A 145 -11.01 -8.60 -6.75
C PRO A 145 -10.69 -7.68 -5.56
N GLY A 146 -11.69 -6.97 -5.06
CA GLY A 146 -11.56 -6.07 -3.90
C GLY A 146 -11.04 -4.67 -4.22
N TRP A 147 -10.76 -4.36 -5.49
CA TRP A 147 -10.39 -3.02 -5.91
C TRP A 147 -11.58 -2.07 -5.80
N ASP A 148 -11.31 -0.85 -5.32
CA ASP A 148 -12.34 0.15 -5.05
C ASP A 148 -12.10 1.41 -5.88
N TYR A 149 -13.02 1.70 -6.77
CA TYR A 149 -13.01 2.86 -7.65
C TYR A 149 -14.07 3.91 -7.28
N SER A 150 -14.64 3.84 -6.07
CA SER A 150 -15.65 4.81 -5.61
C SER A 150 -15.14 6.25 -5.60
N SER A 151 -13.83 6.40 -5.56
CA SER A 151 -13.14 7.70 -5.64
C SER A 151 -13.12 8.29 -7.06
N ILE A 152 -13.21 7.49 -8.12
CA ILE A 152 -13.47 7.99 -9.49
C ILE A 152 -14.89 8.56 -9.52
N SER A 153 -15.87 7.73 -9.19
CA SER A 153 -17.24 8.10 -8.87
C SER A 153 -17.97 6.90 -8.27
N VAL A 154 -18.97 7.17 -7.43
CA VAL A 154 -19.89 6.13 -6.92
C VAL A 154 -20.57 5.40 -8.11
N GLY A 155 -20.89 6.11 -9.18
CA GLY A 155 -21.48 5.52 -10.40
C GLY A 155 -20.55 4.54 -11.08
N TYR A 156 -19.22 4.80 -11.11
CA TYR A 156 -18.23 3.88 -11.68
C TYR A 156 -18.16 2.58 -10.87
N GLN A 157 -18.03 2.67 -9.53
CA GLN A 157 -18.03 1.49 -8.68
C GLN A 157 -19.34 0.69 -8.80
N ASN A 158 -20.50 1.37 -8.75
CA ASN A 158 -21.79 0.72 -8.93
C ASN A 158 -21.94 0.02 -10.31
N TYR A 159 -21.30 0.55 -11.35
CA TYR A 159 -21.28 -0.09 -12.66
C TYR A 159 -20.50 -1.41 -12.61
N LEU A 160 -19.32 -1.41 -11.95
CA LEU A 160 -18.50 -2.63 -11.82
C LEU A 160 -19.18 -3.68 -10.96
N ASP A 161 -19.86 -3.29 -9.89
CA ASP A 161 -20.51 -4.20 -8.93
C ASP A 161 -21.89 -4.69 -9.39
N ASN A 162 -22.46 -4.11 -10.46
CA ASN A 162 -23.79 -4.46 -10.92
C ASN A 162 -23.78 -5.77 -11.70
N PRO A 163 -24.47 -6.84 -11.24
CA PRO A 163 -24.52 -8.12 -11.94
C PRO A 163 -25.08 -8.04 -13.38
N LYS A 164 -25.87 -6.99 -13.68
CA LYS A 164 -26.39 -6.77 -15.04
C LYS A 164 -25.31 -6.39 -16.05
N ASN A 165 -24.16 -5.91 -15.56
CA ASN A 165 -23.01 -5.54 -16.37
C ASN A 165 -21.94 -6.64 -16.42
N ALA A 166 -22.21 -7.83 -15.87
CA ALA A 166 -21.21 -8.90 -15.74
C ALA A 166 -20.59 -9.32 -17.09
N GLU A 167 -21.29 -9.16 -18.19
CA GLU A 167 -20.75 -9.42 -19.56
C GLU A 167 -19.74 -8.37 -20.02
N PHE A 168 -19.73 -7.18 -19.38
CA PHE A 168 -18.84 -6.06 -19.69
C PHE A 168 -17.77 -5.85 -18.62
N VAL A 169 -17.77 -6.60 -17.52
CA VAL A 169 -16.82 -6.44 -16.41
C VAL A 169 -16.00 -7.70 -16.25
N GLU A 170 -14.73 -7.62 -16.60
CA GLU A 170 -13.77 -8.70 -16.43
C GLU A 170 -13.03 -8.55 -15.10
N VAL A 171 -13.30 -9.46 -14.16
CA VAL A 171 -12.60 -9.50 -12.88
C VAL A 171 -11.36 -10.38 -12.99
N VAL A 172 -10.20 -9.76 -13.09
CA VAL A 172 -8.92 -10.43 -13.30
C VAL A 172 -8.30 -10.77 -11.95
N ALA A 173 -8.38 -12.04 -11.54
CA ALA A 173 -7.78 -12.52 -10.30
C ALA A 173 -6.37 -13.08 -10.56
N GLY A 174 -5.44 -12.85 -9.65
CA GLY A 174 -4.07 -13.36 -9.74
C GLY A 174 -3.31 -13.11 -8.46
N TYR A 175 -2.01 -13.41 -8.48
CA TYR A 175 -1.13 -13.22 -7.33
C TYR A 175 -0.19 -12.02 -7.55
N ASP A 176 0.56 -11.98 -8.64
CA ASP A 176 1.62 -11.02 -8.89
C ASP A 176 1.60 -10.35 -10.28
N ASP A 177 0.76 -10.84 -11.20
CA ASP A 177 0.77 -10.46 -12.61
C ASP A 177 -0.53 -9.79 -13.11
N VAL A 178 -1.43 -9.43 -12.22
CA VAL A 178 -2.80 -8.99 -12.57
C VAL A 178 -2.79 -7.79 -13.51
N VAL A 179 -2.04 -6.74 -13.18
CA VAL A 179 -1.98 -5.52 -14.01
C VAL A 179 -1.36 -5.82 -15.37
N ASP A 180 -0.30 -6.63 -15.41
CA ASP A 180 0.36 -7.04 -16.66
C ASP A 180 -0.59 -7.80 -17.60
N ARG A 181 -1.37 -8.71 -17.03
CA ARG A 181 -2.38 -9.45 -17.79
C ARG A 181 -3.46 -8.54 -18.32
N ILE A 182 -3.93 -7.57 -17.53
CA ILE A 182 -4.91 -6.58 -17.99
C ILE A 182 -4.37 -5.80 -19.19
N PHE A 183 -3.11 -5.34 -19.15
CA PHE A 183 -2.49 -4.66 -20.27
C PHE A 183 -2.43 -5.53 -21.53
N ASN A 184 -2.06 -6.81 -21.38
CA ASN A 184 -2.08 -7.75 -22.49
C ASN A 184 -3.50 -7.98 -23.02
N MET A 185 -4.50 -8.09 -22.14
CA MET A 185 -5.91 -8.25 -22.55
C MET A 185 -6.42 -7.04 -23.33
N ILE A 186 -6.01 -5.82 -22.99
CA ILE A 186 -6.34 -4.61 -23.76
C ILE A 186 -5.68 -4.68 -25.13
N LYS A 187 -4.37 -4.99 -25.19
CA LYS A 187 -3.61 -5.15 -26.43
C LYS A 187 -4.26 -6.18 -27.37
N GLU A 188 -4.73 -7.30 -26.80
CA GLU A 188 -5.36 -8.41 -27.53
C GLU A 188 -6.86 -8.18 -27.84
N ASN A 189 -7.40 -7.00 -27.55
CA ASN A 189 -8.82 -6.66 -27.77
C ASN A 189 -9.79 -7.55 -26.97
N ARG A 190 -9.38 -8.07 -25.82
CA ARG A 190 -10.23 -8.83 -24.90
C ARG A 190 -10.95 -7.91 -23.90
N VAL A 191 -10.30 -6.81 -23.51
CA VAL A 191 -10.82 -5.74 -22.67
C VAL A 191 -10.58 -4.41 -23.41
N ASP A 192 -11.40 -3.42 -23.16
CA ASP A 192 -11.31 -2.10 -23.82
C ASP A 192 -10.68 -1.06 -22.92
N ILE A 193 -10.94 -1.12 -21.60
CA ILE A 193 -10.61 -0.07 -20.65
C ILE A 193 -10.10 -0.68 -19.34
N TYR A 194 -9.07 -0.05 -18.80
CA TYR A 194 -8.64 -0.25 -17.42
C TYR A 194 -8.33 1.10 -16.77
N ALA A 195 -8.75 1.31 -15.53
CA ALA A 195 -8.48 2.51 -14.74
C ALA A 195 -7.51 2.20 -13.60
N ASP A 196 -6.55 3.09 -13.37
CA ASP A 196 -5.60 3.00 -12.25
C ASP A 196 -4.95 4.36 -11.98
N ASN A 197 -4.07 4.39 -10.99
CA ASN A 197 -3.12 5.46 -10.76
C ASN A 197 -2.29 5.75 -12.03
N ASP A 198 -2.26 7.00 -12.45
CA ASP A 198 -1.53 7.42 -13.65
C ASP A 198 -0.05 7.01 -13.62
N LEU A 199 0.61 7.07 -12.46
CA LEU A 199 2.01 6.65 -12.30
C LEU A 199 2.18 5.14 -12.50
N VAL A 200 1.25 4.34 -11.98
CA VAL A 200 1.22 2.88 -12.17
C VAL A 200 1.06 2.56 -13.65
N LEU A 201 0.10 3.19 -14.32
CA LEU A 201 -0.13 2.97 -15.75
C LEU A 201 1.09 3.33 -16.60
N GLN A 202 1.76 4.45 -16.31
CA GLN A 202 2.99 4.85 -16.99
C GLN A 202 4.13 3.87 -16.74
N PHE A 203 4.32 3.46 -15.50
CA PHE A 203 5.36 2.50 -15.12
C PHE A 203 5.18 1.16 -15.85
N VAL A 204 3.97 0.58 -15.78
CA VAL A 204 3.67 -0.72 -16.40
C VAL A 204 3.77 -0.62 -17.92
N MET A 205 3.24 0.44 -18.52
CA MET A 205 3.31 0.67 -19.97
C MET A 205 4.76 0.74 -20.47
N LYS A 206 5.64 1.44 -19.73
CA LYS A 206 7.07 1.52 -20.04
C LYS A 206 7.76 0.16 -19.88
N ARG A 207 7.51 -0.52 -18.76
CA ARG A 207 8.10 -1.81 -18.43
C ARG A 207 7.75 -2.90 -19.44
N LEU A 208 6.49 -2.93 -19.89
CA LEU A 208 6.01 -3.87 -20.90
C LEU A 208 6.30 -3.43 -22.35
N ALA A 209 6.94 -2.27 -22.55
CA ALA A 209 7.22 -1.68 -23.87
C ALA A 209 5.95 -1.55 -24.74
N MET A 210 4.82 -1.11 -24.16
CA MET A 210 3.52 -1.05 -24.85
C MET A 210 3.12 0.35 -25.32
N ASN A 211 4.05 1.32 -25.30
CA ASN A 211 3.79 2.70 -25.72
C ASN A 211 3.28 2.82 -27.18
N ASP A 212 3.63 1.88 -28.04
CA ASP A 212 3.21 1.88 -29.44
C ASP A 212 1.83 1.23 -29.67
N THR A 213 1.34 0.47 -28.71
CA THR A 213 0.09 -0.31 -28.82
C THR A 213 -1.03 0.18 -27.92
N LEU A 214 -0.68 0.82 -26.81
CA LEU A 214 -1.63 1.37 -25.84
C LEU A 214 -1.42 2.87 -25.66
N GLN A 215 -2.40 3.54 -25.07
CA GLN A 215 -2.33 4.95 -24.69
C GLN A 215 -3.02 5.20 -23.36
N ILE A 216 -2.50 6.16 -22.60
CA ILE A 216 -3.08 6.62 -21.35
C ILE A 216 -3.99 7.82 -21.64
N ILE A 217 -5.22 7.74 -21.15
CA ILE A 217 -6.22 8.82 -21.22
C ILE A 217 -6.36 9.43 -19.85
N ARG A 218 -6.12 10.74 -19.75
CA ARG A 218 -6.28 11.53 -18.54
C ARG A 218 -7.57 12.35 -18.67
N PRO A 219 -8.63 12.00 -17.93
CA PRO A 219 -9.93 12.65 -18.06
C PRO A 219 -10.00 14.07 -17.46
N GLY A 220 -8.90 14.56 -16.87
CA GLY A 220 -8.89 15.86 -16.20
C GLY A 220 -9.76 15.87 -14.93
N LEU A 221 -9.87 14.73 -14.23
CA LEU A 221 -10.58 14.67 -12.96
C LEU A 221 -9.84 15.57 -11.95
N GLU A 222 -10.53 16.60 -11.45
CA GLU A 222 -9.96 17.55 -10.50
C GLU A 222 -9.65 16.88 -9.14
N LYS A 223 -10.43 15.86 -8.79
CA LYS A 223 -10.28 15.16 -7.51
C LYS A 223 -9.16 14.13 -7.59
N LYS A 224 -8.13 14.33 -6.78
CA LYS A 224 -7.13 13.30 -6.53
C LYS A 224 -7.75 12.14 -5.75
N LEU A 225 -7.33 10.94 -6.06
CA LEU A 225 -7.56 9.76 -5.24
C LEU A 225 -6.58 9.77 -4.09
N VAL A 226 -7.08 9.54 -2.90
CA VAL A 226 -6.29 9.50 -1.68
C VAL A 226 -6.28 8.07 -1.16
N GLU A 227 -5.10 7.50 -1.04
CA GLU A 227 -4.87 6.23 -0.35
C GLU A 227 -4.42 6.49 1.09
N LYS A 228 -4.92 5.70 2.02
CA LYS A 228 -4.53 5.76 3.44
C LYS A 228 -4.24 4.37 3.97
N PRO A 229 -3.32 4.25 4.94
CA PRO A 229 -3.18 2.99 5.64
C PRO A 229 -4.45 2.64 6.40
N ILE A 230 -4.80 1.37 6.39
CA ILE A 230 -5.87 0.81 7.22
C ILE A 230 -5.26 -0.13 8.27
N PHE A 231 -5.78 -0.05 9.49
CA PHE A 231 -5.33 -0.83 10.64
C PHE A 231 -6.46 -1.71 11.16
N SER A 232 -6.11 -2.92 11.58
CA SER A 232 -7.07 -3.88 12.10
C SER A 232 -7.77 -3.39 13.39
N THR A 233 -9.09 -3.54 13.45
CA THR A 233 -9.84 -3.34 14.70
C THR A 233 -9.63 -4.46 15.71
N LYS A 234 -9.08 -5.63 15.29
CA LYS A 234 -8.84 -6.81 16.13
C LYS A 234 -7.57 -6.73 16.96
N ILE A 235 -6.61 -5.87 16.59
CA ILE A 235 -5.43 -5.65 17.43
C ILE A 235 -5.76 -4.77 18.64
N PRO A 236 -5.01 -4.91 19.77
CA PRO A 236 -5.28 -4.13 20.98
C PRO A 236 -5.36 -2.61 20.69
N PRO A 237 -6.37 -1.89 21.23
CA PRO A 237 -6.56 -0.47 20.91
C PRO A 237 -5.33 0.41 21.18
N LYS A 238 -4.59 0.14 22.25
CA LYS A 238 -3.34 0.87 22.58
C LYS A 238 -2.26 0.65 21.51
N LYS A 239 -2.06 -0.60 21.05
CA LYS A 239 -1.13 -0.92 19.95
C LYS A 239 -1.57 -0.20 18.69
N ARG A 240 -2.83 -0.32 18.29
CA ARG A 240 -3.37 0.34 17.09
C ARG A 240 -3.16 1.85 17.11
N GLN A 241 -3.52 2.52 18.21
CA GLN A 241 -3.33 3.98 18.34
C GLN A 241 -1.85 4.37 18.27
N LYS A 242 -0.94 3.57 18.84
CA LYS A 242 0.50 3.82 18.74
C LYS A 242 0.97 3.70 17.31
N LEU A 243 0.54 2.65 16.57
CA LEU A 243 0.90 2.44 15.16
C LEU A 243 0.40 3.59 14.29
N ILE A 244 -0.88 3.98 14.41
CA ILE A 244 -1.46 5.10 13.67
C ILE A 244 -0.69 6.40 13.95
N ARG A 245 -0.42 6.73 15.22
CA ARG A 245 0.37 7.94 15.55
C ARG A 245 1.78 7.90 14.98
N THR A 246 2.42 6.73 14.98
CA THR A 246 3.77 6.57 14.40
C THR A 246 3.73 6.88 12.91
N TRP A 247 2.74 6.34 12.19
CA TRP A 247 2.51 6.65 10.78
C TRP A 247 2.27 8.14 10.56
N ASP A 248 1.25 8.71 11.20
CA ASP A 248 0.84 10.09 11.01
C ASP A 248 2.02 11.06 11.26
N GLN A 249 2.76 10.87 12.35
CA GLN A 249 3.94 11.67 12.64
C GLN A 249 5.06 11.50 11.62
N GLY A 250 5.30 10.27 11.16
CA GLY A 250 6.31 9.98 10.15
C GLY A 250 5.98 10.61 8.80
N ARG A 251 4.72 10.52 8.37
CA ARG A 251 4.23 11.15 7.12
C ARG A 251 4.33 12.67 7.17
N MET A 252 3.92 13.30 8.27
CA MET A 252 4.05 14.76 8.45
C MET A 252 5.51 15.24 8.38
N LEU A 253 6.47 14.40 8.77
CA LEU A 253 7.91 14.71 8.70
C LEU A 253 8.54 14.38 7.35
N MET A 254 7.85 13.60 6.50
CA MET A 254 8.36 13.24 5.18
C MET A 254 8.25 14.43 4.23
N THR A 255 9.38 14.98 3.84
CA THR A 255 9.42 16.12 2.92
C THR A 255 9.06 15.68 1.50
N ARG A 256 8.55 16.61 0.68
CA ARG A 256 8.30 16.39 -0.76
C ARG A 256 9.55 15.93 -1.49
N GLU A 257 10.73 16.39 -1.10
CA GLU A 257 12.01 15.98 -1.69
C GLU A 257 12.29 14.49 -1.45
N LYS A 258 12.07 14.00 -0.21
CA LYS A 258 12.21 12.58 0.13
C LYS A 258 11.24 11.72 -0.65
N GLU A 259 9.96 12.08 -0.69
CA GLU A 259 8.94 11.38 -1.44
C GLU A 259 9.28 11.30 -2.95
N THR A 260 9.72 12.42 -3.53
CA THR A 260 10.21 12.47 -4.91
C THR A 260 11.46 11.59 -5.09
N GLY A 261 12.35 11.55 -4.11
CA GLY A 261 13.52 10.67 -4.11
C GLY A 261 13.15 9.19 -4.16
N LEU A 262 12.15 8.79 -3.37
CA LEU A 262 11.62 7.42 -3.40
C LEU A 262 11.03 7.08 -4.77
N LEU A 263 10.19 7.95 -5.33
CA LEU A 263 9.61 7.74 -6.66
C LEU A 263 10.68 7.63 -7.74
N LYS A 264 11.70 8.48 -7.74
CA LYS A 264 12.83 8.43 -8.67
C LYS A 264 13.62 7.12 -8.56
N LYS A 265 13.80 6.58 -7.35
CA LYS A 265 14.45 5.29 -7.11
C LYS A 265 13.80 4.17 -7.94
N TYR A 266 12.48 4.23 -8.13
CA TYR A 266 11.70 3.27 -8.89
C TYR A 266 11.45 3.69 -10.35
N GLY A 267 12.15 4.72 -10.84
CA GLY A 267 12.03 5.17 -12.23
C GLY A 267 10.72 5.89 -12.54
N VAL A 268 10.02 6.36 -11.52
CA VAL A 268 8.85 7.22 -11.65
C VAL A 268 9.34 8.66 -11.78
N ILE A 269 9.18 9.23 -12.97
CA ILE A 269 9.57 10.60 -13.27
C ILE A 269 8.28 11.40 -13.36
N PHE A 270 8.14 12.44 -12.53
CA PHE A 270 7.15 13.46 -12.79
C PHE A 270 7.69 14.35 -13.92
N GLU A 271 6.97 14.41 -15.03
CA GLU A 271 7.12 15.55 -15.96
C GLU A 271 6.46 16.74 -15.26
N GLU A 272 7.27 17.79 -15.00
CA GLU A 272 6.81 19.07 -14.45
C GLU A 272 5.91 19.80 -15.45
#